data_0cebbc9760a9de48f4e7794708f2a385
#
_entry.id   0cebbc9760a9de48f4e7794708f2a385
#
_cell.length_a   1.000
_cell.length_b   1.000
_cell.length_c   1.000
_cell.angle_alpha   90.00
_cell.angle_beta   90.00
_cell.angle_gamma   90.00
#
_symmetry.space_group_name_H-M   'P 1'
#
loop_
_entity.id
_entity.type
_entity.pdbx_description
1 polymer ?
#
loop_
_entity_poly.entity_id
_entity_poly.type
_entity_poly.pdbx_seq_one_letter_code
_entity_poly.pdbx_strand_id
1 'polypeptide(L)'
;AELNAVDERNELTATGRELAKLPLDPRIGRMLLAARDQQCLAEMLVIASALSVQDPRERPLEAQEAADQAHRRLADDKSDFQSLLKLWNFVQEKIEHKKSNRRLTDDLKSHFLSPRRVREWIDVHGQLATIAREQGWRVDTSPASFEQVHLALLAGLLGNVGTRILDADRGEPPYAGARGIKFHVWPGSPLLKKAGRWVMAAELVETSRLFARTIANIEPGWLERVGAHLLKKSHTDPHWEKKAGQVMAFERATLYGLVVYAQRRVPYGLLNPEHAREIFLREALVEGELETRAPFFAHNQRLVREIRELEHKTRRLDVLVDDELIF
;
A
#
# COMPACT_ATOMS: atom_id res chain seq x y z
N ALA A 1 -15.09 7.47 -0.86
CA ALA A 1 -14.30 6.67 -1.82
C ALA A 1 -13.00 6.16 -1.19
N GLU A 2 -12.10 7.03 -0.66
CA GLU A 2 -10.77 6.64 -0.15
C GLU A 2 -10.80 5.53 0.91
N LEU A 3 -11.71 5.61 1.87
CA LEU A 3 -11.90 4.61 2.93
C LEU A 3 -12.75 3.41 2.50
N ASN A 4 -13.09 3.31 1.23
CA ASN A 4 -14.06 2.34 0.71
C ASN A 4 -15.43 2.40 1.41
N ALA A 5 -15.82 3.59 1.88
CA ALA A 5 -17.09 3.80 2.56
C ALA A 5 -18.26 4.06 1.60
N VAL A 6 -17.94 4.58 0.42
CA VAL A 6 -18.89 4.79 -0.69
C VAL A 6 -18.34 4.21 -1.99
N ASP A 7 -19.24 3.73 -2.83
CA ASP A 7 -18.93 3.24 -4.17
C ASP A 7 -18.85 4.38 -5.22
N GLU A 8 -18.76 4.03 -6.50
CA GLU A 8 -18.68 4.98 -7.61
C GLU A 8 -19.97 5.81 -7.79
N ARG A 9 -21.10 5.33 -7.27
CA ARG A 9 -22.40 6.01 -7.29
C ARG A 9 -22.66 6.84 -6.04
N ASN A 10 -21.66 6.97 -5.15
CA ASN A 10 -21.76 7.58 -3.83
C ASN A 10 -22.74 6.89 -2.87
N GLU A 11 -23.05 5.62 -3.10
CA GLU A 11 -23.84 4.82 -2.17
C GLU A 11 -22.95 4.17 -1.12
N LEU A 12 -23.50 4.00 0.10
CA LEU A 12 -22.76 3.37 1.19
C LEU A 12 -22.46 1.89 0.89
N THR A 13 -21.19 1.55 0.95
CA THR A 13 -20.72 0.15 0.92
C THR A 13 -21.04 -0.55 2.25
N ALA A 14 -20.75 -1.85 2.36
CA ALA A 14 -20.80 -2.56 3.64
C ALA A 14 -19.91 -1.88 4.69
N THR A 15 -18.67 -1.54 4.31
CA THR A 15 -17.72 -0.80 5.15
C THR A 15 -18.27 0.58 5.55
N GLY A 16 -18.90 1.30 4.62
CA GLY A 16 -19.50 2.60 4.92
C GLY A 16 -20.63 2.53 5.95
N ARG A 17 -21.46 1.51 5.87
CA ARG A 17 -22.53 1.27 6.85
C ARG A 17 -22.00 0.92 8.24
N GLU A 18 -20.90 0.17 8.33
CA GLU A 18 -20.25 -0.11 9.61
C GLU A 18 -19.60 1.16 10.17
N LEU A 19 -18.86 1.93 9.35
CA LEU A 19 -18.25 3.19 9.76
C LEU A 19 -19.27 4.21 10.28
N ALA A 20 -20.44 4.31 9.65
CA ALA A 20 -21.50 5.24 10.07
C ALA A 20 -22.07 4.97 11.47
N LYS A 21 -21.85 3.77 12.01
CA LYS A 21 -22.28 3.40 13.37
C LYS A 21 -21.23 3.75 14.44
N LEU A 22 -20.01 4.07 14.03
CA LEU A 22 -18.92 4.35 14.97
C LEU A 22 -18.85 5.84 15.29
N PRO A 23 -18.87 6.24 16.57
CA PRO A 23 -18.71 7.63 16.99
C PRO A 23 -17.21 8.02 16.99
N LEU A 24 -16.54 7.82 15.85
CA LEU A 24 -15.10 7.98 15.69
C LEU A 24 -14.75 8.77 14.42
N ASP A 25 -13.56 9.32 14.38
CA ASP A 25 -12.98 9.78 13.13
C ASP A 25 -13.03 8.65 12.08
N PRO A 26 -13.49 8.91 10.86
CA PRO A 26 -13.65 7.86 9.84
C PRO A 26 -12.38 7.09 9.50
N ARG A 27 -11.20 7.73 9.57
CA ARG A 27 -9.91 7.05 9.33
C ARG A 27 -9.60 6.07 10.46
N ILE A 28 -9.78 6.51 11.71
CA ILE A 28 -9.62 5.67 12.90
C ILE A 28 -10.60 4.50 12.85
N GLY A 29 -11.88 4.78 12.58
CA GLY A 29 -12.89 3.75 12.40
C GLY A 29 -12.50 2.72 11.34
N ARG A 30 -11.97 3.18 10.19
CA ARG A 30 -11.53 2.30 9.11
C ARG A 30 -10.34 1.42 9.49
N MET A 31 -9.37 1.98 10.23
CA MET A 31 -8.24 1.21 10.77
C MET A 31 -8.72 0.13 11.73
N LEU A 32 -9.64 0.44 12.63
CA LEU A 32 -10.19 -0.52 13.60
C LEU A 32 -10.99 -1.63 12.93
N LEU A 33 -11.83 -1.32 11.93
CA LEU A 33 -12.53 -2.33 11.14
C LEU A 33 -11.55 -3.26 10.41
N ALA A 34 -10.53 -2.70 9.78
CA ALA A 34 -9.50 -3.49 9.12
C ALA A 34 -8.69 -4.33 10.12
N ALA A 35 -8.41 -3.81 11.31
CA ALA A 35 -7.68 -4.53 12.35
C ALA A 35 -8.48 -5.72 12.89
N ARG A 36 -9.80 -5.60 13.03
CA ARG A 36 -10.69 -6.72 13.35
C ARG A 36 -10.53 -7.83 12.31
N ASP A 37 -10.56 -7.47 11.03
CA ASP A 37 -10.49 -8.42 9.91
C ASP A 37 -9.07 -9.03 9.77
N GLN A 38 -8.02 -8.28 10.16
CA GLN A 38 -6.61 -8.71 10.14
C GLN A 38 -6.18 -9.38 11.46
N GLN A 39 -7.07 -9.51 12.46
CA GLN A 39 -6.76 -10.10 13.78
C GLN A 39 -5.60 -9.37 14.50
N CYS A 40 -5.62 -8.05 14.49
CA CYS A 40 -4.64 -7.19 15.15
C CYS A 40 -5.30 -6.02 15.92
N LEU A 41 -6.51 -6.26 16.43
CA LEU A 41 -7.29 -5.21 17.08
C LEU A 41 -6.63 -4.69 18.36
N ALA A 42 -5.93 -5.56 19.12
CA ALA A 42 -5.21 -5.16 20.33
C ALA A 42 -4.16 -4.08 20.03
N GLU A 43 -3.30 -4.32 19.04
CA GLU A 43 -2.26 -3.39 18.60
C GLU A 43 -2.87 -2.13 18.00
N MET A 44 -3.94 -2.27 17.23
CA MET A 44 -4.59 -1.13 16.60
C MET A 44 -5.25 -0.20 17.60
N LEU A 45 -5.86 -0.70 18.68
CA LEU A 45 -6.41 0.13 19.75
C LEU A 45 -5.33 1.02 20.38
N VAL A 46 -4.13 0.47 20.59
CA VAL A 46 -2.96 1.21 21.08
C VAL A 46 -2.53 2.30 20.10
N ILE A 47 -2.36 1.95 18.82
CA ILE A 47 -1.88 2.90 17.80
C ILE A 47 -2.94 3.97 17.56
N ALA A 48 -4.20 3.60 17.36
CA ALA A 48 -5.29 4.53 17.09
C ALA A 48 -5.48 5.54 18.24
N SER A 49 -5.37 5.10 19.48
CA SER A 49 -5.41 5.99 20.64
C SER A 49 -4.20 6.93 20.70
N ALA A 50 -3.00 6.43 20.34
CA ALA A 50 -1.79 7.28 20.26
C ALA A 50 -1.91 8.37 19.19
N LEU A 51 -2.51 8.03 18.04
CA LEU A 51 -2.74 9.00 16.95
C LEU A 51 -3.83 10.04 17.28
N SER A 52 -4.66 9.76 18.28
CA SER A 52 -5.76 10.65 18.70
C SER A 52 -5.36 11.64 19.80
N VAL A 53 -4.16 11.52 20.36
CA VAL A 53 -3.64 12.38 21.41
C VAL A 53 -2.30 13.01 21.01
N GLN A 54 -1.85 13.98 21.80
CA GLN A 54 -0.51 14.54 21.63
C GLN A 54 0.54 13.49 22.03
N ASP A 55 1.61 13.38 21.21
CA ASP A 55 2.74 12.47 21.49
C ASP A 55 3.24 12.63 22.94
N PRO A 56 3.28 11.56 23.73
CA PRO A 56 3.75 11.62 25.11
C PRO A 56 5.25 11.90 25.24
N ARG A 57 6.05 11.73 24.21
CA ARG A 57 7.49 12.01 24.24
C ARG A 57 7.75 13.51 24.26
N GLU A 58 8.62 13.95 25.15
CA GLU A 58 9.05 15.32 25.31
C GLU A 58 10.52 15.45 24.90
N ARG A 59 10.88 16.59 24.31
CA ARG A 59 12.26 16.86 23.87
C ARG A 59 12.65 18.28 24.31
N PRO A 60 12.93 18.46 25.61
CA PRO A 60 13.31 19.78 26.15
C PRO A 60 14.56 20.31 25.48
N LEU A 61 14.63 21.63 25.24
CA LEU A 61 15.75 22.28 24.56
C LEU A 61 17.09 22.03 25.26
N GLU A 62 17.07 22.01 26.59
CA GLU A 62 18.24 21.80 27.46
C GLU A 62 18.70 20.35 27.59
N ALA A 63 17.90 19.39 27.11
CA ALA A 63 18.17 17.96 27.29
C ALA A 63 17.89 17.13 26.02
N GLN A 64 18.04 17.72 24.84
CA GLN A 64 17.65 17.08 23.57
C GLN A 64 18.38 15.76 23.34
N GLU A 65 19.68 15.69 23.55
CA GLU A 65 20.48 14.47 23.32
C GLU A 65 20.07 13.34 24.27
N ALA A 66 19.83 13.66 25.53
CA ALA A 66 19.39 12.68 26.52
C ALA A 66 17.99 12.14 26.22
N ALA A 67 17.07 13.03 25.80
CA ALA A 67 15.74 12.64 25.36
C ALA A 67 15.80 11.76 24.10
N ASP A 68 16.58 12.15 23.09
CA ASP A 68 16.77 11.36 21.86
C ASP A 68 17.37 9.98 22.17
N GLN A 69 18.31 9.88 23.12
CA GLN A 69 18.90 8.63 23.54
C GLN A 69 17.87 7.72 24.26
N ALA A 70 17.06 8.30 25.15
CA ALA A 70 16.00 7.57 25.85
C ALA A 70 14.95 7.03 24.87
N HIS A 71 14.47 7.85 23.95
CA HIS A 71 13.46 7.46 22.99
C HIS A 71 13.97 6.48 21.93
N ARG A 72 15.26 6.55 21.56
CA ARG A 72 15.89 5.63 20.58
C ARG A 72 15.86 4.18 21.05
N ARG A 73 15.87 3.92 22.35
CA ARG A 73 15.77 2.56 22.90
C ARG A 73 14.43 1.88 22.61
N LEU A 74 13.37 2.68 22.42
CA LEU A 74 12.02 2.22 22.11
C LEU A 74 11.68 2.37 20.61
N ALA A 75 12.63 2.85 19.81
CA ALA A 75 12.43 3.04 18.38
C ALA A 75 12.43 1.69 17.64
N ASP A 76 11.68 1.67 16.54
CA ASP A 76 11.71 0.60 15.55
C ASP A 76 12.35 1.10 14.25
N ASP A 77 13.06 0.23 13.57
CA ASP A 77 13.85 0.60 12.38
C ASP A 77 13.00 0.63 11.08
N LYS A 78 11.77 0.15 11.13
CA LYS A 78 10.89 0.02 9.96
C LYS A 78 9.58 0.78 10.12
N SER A 79 9.19 1.14 11.36
CA SER A 79 7.87 1.71 11.62
C SER A 79 7.83 2.55 12.91
N ASP A 80 7.45 3.82 12.77
CA ASP A 80 7.13 4.65 13.93
C ASP A 80 5.91 4.14 14.68
N PHE A 81 4.97 3.43 13.99
CA PHE A 81 3.82 2.80 14.66
C PHE A 81 4.25 1.64 15.55
N GLN A 82 5.25 0.86 15.15
CA GLN A 82 5.84 -0.16 16.03
C GLN A 82 6.56 0.47 17.23
N SER A 83 7.15 1.63 17.04
CA SER A 83 7.73 2.40 18.14
C SER A 83 6.68 2.82 19.17
N LEU A 84 5.45 3.15 18.74
CA LEU A 84 4.32 3.42 19.65
C LEU A 84 3.93 2.18 20.45
N LEU A 85 3.90 1.00 19.84
CA LEU A 85 3.63 -0.26 20.55
C LEU A 85 4.69 -0.56 21.60
N LYS A 86 5.97 -0.40 21.26
CA LYS A 86 7.08 -0.56 22.21
C LYS A 86 6.97 0.45 23.38
N LEU A 87 6.63 1.69 23.07
CA LEU A 87 6.42 2.72 24.08
C LEU A 87 5.23 2.40 25.00
N TRP A 88 4.12 1.90 24.43
CA TRP A 88 2.97 1.46 25.20
C TRP A 88 3.33 0.34 26.18
N ASN A 89 4.01 -0.70 25.70
CA ASN A 89 4.43 -1.83 26.53
C ASN A 89 5.35 -1.37 27.67
N PHE A 90 6.30 -0.46 27.35
CA PHE A 90 7.15 0.15 28.37
C PHE A 90 6.31 0.90 29.44
N VAL A 91 5.32 1.70 29.02
CA VAL A 91 4.45 2.43 29.94
C VAL A 91 3.63 1.48 30.79
N GLN A 92 3.06 0.42 30.21
CA GLN A 92 2.28 -0.59 30.94
C GLN A 92 3.15 -1.30 32.00
N GLU A 93 4.36 -1.70 31.65
CA GLU A 93 5.32 -2.29 32.60
C GLU A 93 5.59 -1.35 33.78
N LYS A 94 5.80 -0.04 33.52
CA LYS A 94 5.98 0.95 34.57
C LYS A 94 4.75 1.10 35.46
N ILE A 95 3.55 0.99 34.92
CA ILE A 95 2.29 1.06 35.65
C ILE A 95 2.11 -0.18 36.52
N GLU A 96 2.38 -1.36 36.00
CA GLU A 96 2.26 -2.62 36.75
C GLU A 96 3.22 -2.69 37.94
N HIS A 97 4.44 -2.22 37.78
CA HIS A 97 5.48 -2.26 38.79
C HIS A 97 5.55 -1.00 39.69
N LYS A 98 4.59 -0.08 39.53
CA LYS A 98 4.59 1.15 40.34
C LYS A 98 4.41 0.92 41.79
N LYS A 99 5.27 1.53 42.63
CA LYS A 99 5.12 1.55 44.08
C LYS A 99 4.19 2.68 44.56
N SER A 100 4.10 3.76 43.81
CA SER A 100 3.20 4.90 44.06
C SER A 100 3.02 5.72 42.78
N ASN A 101 1.94 6.51 42.70
CA ASN A 101 1.69 7.40 41.57
C ASN A 101 2.78 8.49 41.45
N ARG A 102 3.35 8.97 42.54
CA ARG A 102 4.45 9.93 42.53
C ARG A 102 5.70 9.32 41.87
N ARG A 103 6.07 8.10 42.26
CA ARG A 103 7.22 7.41 41.66
C ARG A 103 7.01 7.12 40.18
N LEU A 104 5.79 6.72 39.77
CA LEU A 104 5.46 6.55 38.38
C LEU A 104 5.66 7.87 37.59
N THR A 105 5.18 9.00 38.15
CA THR A 105 5.35 10.32 37.55
C THR A 105 6.84 10.68 37.37
N ASP A 106 7.64 10.45 38.40
CA ASP A 106 9.08 10.73 38.41
C ASP A 106 9.80 9.81 37.41
N ASP A 107 9.43 8.55 37.33
CA ASP A 107 10.00 7.57 36.39
C ASP A 107 9.66 7.92 34.93
N LEU A 108 8.41 8.26 34.63
CA LEU A 108 8.04 8.73 33.29
C LEU A 108 8.83 9.97 32.87
N LYS A 109 8.96 10.97 33.76
CA LYS A 109 9.74 12.17 33.50
C LYS A 109 11.22 11.90 33.27
N SER A 110 11.81 10.94 34.01
CA SER A 110 13.21 10.54 33.81
C SER A 110 13.48 9.92 32.44
N HIS A 111 12.41 9.42 31.77
CA HIS A 111 12.45 8.90 30.41
C HIS A 111 11.94 9.92 29.38
N PHE A 112 11.81 11.19 29.75
CA PHE A 112 11.29 12.26 28.89
C PHE A 112 9.89 11.96 28.32
N LEU A 113 9.00 11.42 29.19
CA LEU A 113 7.60 11.19 28.89
C LEU A 113 6.73 12.10 29.76
N SER A 114 5.73 12.73 29.12
CA SER A 114 4.74 13.55 29.80
C SER A 114 3.73 12.69 30.54
N PRO A 115 3.67 12.70 31.87
CA PRO A 115 2.71 11.88 32.63
C PRO A 115 1.26 12.23 32.30
N ARG A 116 1.00 13.50 31.94
CA ARG A 116 -0.32 13.96 31.53
C ARG A 116 -0.73 13.33 30.21
N ARG A 117 0.12 13.39 29.18
CA ARG A 117 -0.18 12.86 27.84
C ARG A 117 -0.24 11.32 27.86
N VAL A 118 0.58 10.67 28.69
CA VAL A 118 0.48 9.23 28.92
C VAL A 118 -0.90 8.86 29.49
N ARG A 119 -1.42 9.64 30.45
CA ARG A 119 -2.76 9.42 31.00
C ARG A 119 -3.85 9.62 29.95
N GLU A 120 -3.78 10.72 29.20
CA GLU A 120 -4.69 10.99 28.08
C GLU A 120 -4.70 9.83 27.07
N TRP A 121 -3.54 9.27 26.74
CA TRP A 121 -3.42 8.11 25.85
C TRP A 121 -4.12 6.87 26.42
N ILE A 122 -3.91 6.57 27.69
CA ILE A 122 -4.56 5.44 28.37
C ILE A 122 -6.08 5.62 28.41
N ASP A 123 -6.56 6.84 28.68
CA ASP A 123 -7.98 7.14 28.74
C ASP A 123 -8.64 6.96 27.36
N VAL A 124 -8.02 7.46 26.29
CA VAL A 124 -8.52 7.26 24.92
C VAL A 124 -8.46 5.80 24.49
N HIS A 125 -7.40 5.06 24.84
CA HIS A 125 -7.35 3.62 24.62
C HIS A 125 -8.53 2.90 25.29
N GLY A 126 -8.84 3.23 26.53
CA GLY A 126 -9.98 2.67 27.26
C GLY A 126 -11.32 2.97 26.59
N GLN A 127 -11.48 4.19 26.07
CA GLN A 127 -12.69 4.59 25.32
C GLN A 127 -12.82 3.77 24.02
N LEU A 128 -11.76 3.65 23.21
CA LEU A 128 -11.77 2.85 21.99
C LEU A 128 -12.03 1.36 22.27
N ALA A 129 -11.43 0.81 23.33
CA ALA A 129 -11.67 -0.56 23.75
C ALA A 129 -13.14 -0.79 24.19
N THR A 130 -13.77 0.22 24.81
CA THR A 130 -15.19 0.17 25.15
C THR A 130 -16.07 0.15 23.92
N ILE A 131 -15.82 1.04 22.94
CA ILE A 131 -16.53 1.05 21.67
C ILE A 131 -16.39 -0.30 20.95
N ALA A 132 -15.18 -0.86 20.86
CA ALA A 132 -14.96 -2.17 20.24
C ALA A 132 -15.78 -3.27 20.94
N ARG A 133 -15.85 -3.26 22.27
CA ARG A 133 -16.65 -4.21 23.05
C ARG A 133 -18.14 -4.05 22.82
N GLU A 134 -18.64 -2.83 22.76
CA GLU A 134 -20.05 -2.51 22.47
C GLU A 134 -20.47 -2.95 21.06
N GLN A 135 -19.53 -2.93 20.10
CA GLN A 135 -19.73 -3.50 18.78
C GLN A 135 -19.61 -5.05 18.74
N GLY A 136 -19.34 -5.69 19.87
CA GLY A 136 -19.16 -7.15 19.95
C GLY A 136 -17.86 -7.65 19.33
N TRP A 137 -16.86 -6.78 19.14
CA TRP A 137 -15.59 -7.18 18.54
C TRP A 137 -14.72 -7.91 19.57
N ARG A 138 -14.08 -8.99 19.13
CA ARG A 138 -13.10 -9.72 19.94
C ARG A 138 -11.75 -9.04 19.81
N VAL A 139 -11.13 -8.74 20.93
CA VAL A 139 -9.74 -8.29 20.98
C VAL A 139 -8.84 -9.51 20.94
N ASP A 140 -7.88 -9.51 20.03
CA ASP A 140 -6.95 -10.62 19.85
C ASP A 140 -5.99 -10.73 21.01
N THR A 141 -5.64 -11.96 21.38
CA THR A 141 -4.72 -12.25 22.49
C THR A 141 -3.32 -12.63 22.02
N SER A 142 -3.19 -13.02 20.75
CA SER A 142 -1.92 -13.37 20.13
C SER A 142 -1.30 -12.14 19.50
N PRO A 143 0.02 -11.91 19.64
CA PRO A 143 0.69 -10.80 18.99
C PRO A 143 0.52 -10.85 17.47
N ALA A 144 0.13 -9.73 16.90
CA ALA A 144 -0.01 -9.61 15.45
C ALA A 144 1.35 -9.43 14.73
N SER A 145 1.42 -9.92 13.50
CA SER A 145 2.59 -9.70 12.65
C SER A 145 2.70 -8.23 12.20
N PHE A 146 3.90 -7.85 11.80
CA PHE A 146 4.15 -6.53 11.21
C PHE A 146 3.20 -6.25 10.05
N GLU A 147 3.00 -7.22 9.15
CA GLU A 147 2.14 -7.07 7.98
C GLU A 147 0.67 -6.84 8.36
N GLN A 148 0.11 -7.62 9.29
CA GLN A 148 -1.28 -7.47 9.74
C GLN A 148 -1.55 -6.06 10.25
N VAL A 149 -0.71 -5.54 11.14
CA VAL A 149 -0.83 -4.20 11.71
C VAL A 149 -0.76 -3.14 10.61
N HIS A 150 0.21 -3.25 9.68
CA HIS A 150 0.41 -2.23 8.66
C HIS A 150 -0.61 -2.27 7.53
N LEU A 151 -1.18 -3.43 7.21
CA LEU A 151 -2.35 -3.53 6.31
C LEU A 151 -3.58 -2.84 6.91
N ALA A 152 -3.81 -3.02 8.21
CA ALA A 152 -4.92 -2.38 8.88
C ALA A 152 -4.75 -0.85 8.96
N LEU A 153 -3.54 -0.36 9.27
CA LEU A 153 -3.21 1.07 9.23
C LEU A 153 -3.40 1.66 7.81
N LEU A 154 -2.90 0.96 6.81
CA LEU A 154 -2.96 1.39 5.42
C LEU A 154 -4.40 1.59 4.94
N ALA A 155 -5.36 0.81 5.46
CA ALA A 155 -6.78 0.97 5.12
C ALA A 155 -7.36 2.36 5.47
N GLY A 156 -6.80 3.02 6.47
CA GLY A 156 -7.15 4.40 6.84
C GLY A 156 -6.19 5.46 6.29
N LEU A 157 -5.07 5.08 5.66
CA LEU A 157 -3.97 5.98 5.29
C LEU A 157 -3.59 5.93 3.81
N LEU A 158 -4.45 5.38 2.93
CA LEU A 158 -4.17 5.27 1.49
C LEU A 158 -3.86 6.62 0.82
N GLY A 159 -4.41 7.72 1.32
CA GLY A 159 -4.10 9.07 0.83
C GLY A 159 -2.76 9.64 1.32
N ASN A 160 -2.12 9.00 2.30
CA ASN A 160 -0.88 9.46 2.92
C ASN A 160 0.32 8.54 2.59
N VAL A 161 0.28 7.89 1.43
CA VAL A 161 1.39 7.07 0.94
C VAL A 161 2.32 7.88 0.05
N GLY A 162 3.57 7.46 -0.02
CA GLY A 162 4.55 8.07 -0.91
C GLY A 162 5.61 7.09 -1.38
N THR A 163 6.21 7.41 -2.52
CA THR A 163 7.33 6.67 -3.08
C THR A 163 8.55 7.58 -3.23
N ARG A 164 9.73 7.03 -2.99
CA ARG A 164 10.99 7.77 -3.09
C ARG A 164 11.25 8.20 -4.53
N ILE A 165 11.59 9.47 -4.71
CA ILE A 165 12.07 10.04 -5.98
C ILE A 165 13.56 9.70 -6.10
N LEU A 166 13.94 8.93 -7.13
CA LEU A 166 15.31 8.44 -7.26
C LEU A 166 16.31 9.56 -7.62
N ASP A 167 15.87 10.52 -8.43
CA ASP A 167 16.70 11.61 -8.96
C ASP A 167 16.35 12.97 -8.32
N ALA A 168 15.93 12.97 -7.05
CA ALA A 168 15.65 14.20 -6.34
C ALA A 168 16.93 15.00 -6.07
N ASP A 169 16.94 16.27 -6.44
CA ASP A 169 18.05 17.17 -6.18
C ASP A 169 18.27 17.39 -4.69
N ARG A 170 19.51 17.81 -4.33
CA ARG A 170 19.87 18.03 -2.94
C ARG A 170 19.04 19.19 -2.35
N GLY A 171 18.18 18.86 -1.38
CA GLY A 171 17.29 19.81 -0.72
C GLY A 171 15.84 19.76 -1.23
N GLU A 172 15.56 19.06 -2.30
CA GLU A 172 14.19 18.77 -2.72
C GLU A 172 13.53 17.70 -1.85
N PRO A 173 12.18 17.66 -1.80
CA PRO A 173 11.45 16.60 -1.11
C PRO A 173 11.76 15.24 -1.71
N PRO A 174 12.25 14.27 -0.92
CA PRO A 174 12.69 12.97 -1.45
C PRO A 174 11.54 12.01 -1.77
N TYR A 175 10.30 12.37 -1.44
CA TYR A 175 9.12 11.53 -1.65
C TYR A 175 8.05 12.22 -2.49
N ALA A 176 7.55 11.52 -3.51
CA ALA A 176 6.32 11.83 -4.20
C ALA A 176 5.16 11.16 -3.47
N GLY A 177 4.17 11.93 -3.07
CA GLY A 177 2.96 11.48 -2.41
C GLY A 177 1.74 11.46 -3.34
N ALA A 178 0.61 11.04 -2.80
CA ALA A 178 -0.66 11.01 -3.50
C ALA A 178 -1.01 12.39 -4.08
N ARG A 179 -1.65 12.40 -5.27
CA ARG A 179 -2.16 13.63 -5.93
C ARG A 179 -1.08 14.67 -6.27
N GLY A 180 0.14 14.20 -6.50
CA GLY A 180 1.25 15.07 -6.95
C GLY A 180 1.93 15.89 -5.86
N ILE A 181 1.59 15.70 -4.59
CA ILE A 181 2.31 16.34 -3.49
C ILE A 181 3.71 15.74 -3.35
N LYS A 182 4.63 16.55 -2.80
CA LYS A 182 5.97 16.08 -2.44
C LYS A 182 6.23 16.39 -0.97
N PHE A 183 6.89 15.49 -0.24
CA PHE A 183 7.12 15.67 1.18
C PHE A 183 8.49 15.16 1.65
N HIS A 184 8.89 15.64 2.81
CA HIS A 184 10.04 15.18 3.57
C HIS A 184 9.60 14.25 4.70
N VAL A 185 10.49 13.38 5.13
CA VAL A 185 10.31 12.66 6.41
C VAL A 185 10.59 13.63 7.55
N TRP A 186 9.78 13.57 8.61
CA TRP A 186 9.95 14.39 9.79
C TRP A 186 11.34 14.20 10.42
N PRO A 187 12.10 15.27 10.73
CA PRO A 187 13.47 15.16 11.25
C PRO A 187 13.58 14.39 12.58
N GLY A 188 12.50 14.37 13.38
CA GLY A 188 12.45 13.63 14.64
C GLY A 188 12.09 12.15 14.50
N SER A 189 11.79 11.66 13.28
CA SER A 189 11.50 10.24 13.06
C SER A 189 12.79 9.40 13.11
N PRO A 190 12.81 8.27 13.83
CA PRO A 190 13.86 7.28 13.76
C PRO A 190 14.14 6.78 12.34
N LEU A 191 13.14 6.85 11.47
CA LEU A 191 13.22 6.40 10.09
C LEU A 191 13.82 7.45 9.13
N LEU A 192 14.16 8.66 9.57
CA LEU A 192 14.67 9.73 8.69
C LEU A 192 15.74 9.24 7.69
N LYS A 193 16.69 8.41 8.16
CA LYS A 193 17.75 7.82 7.34
C LYS A 193 17.48 6.39 6.86
N LYS A 194 16.42 5.76 7.36
CA LYS A 194 16.07 4.35 7.13
C LYS A 194 14.76 4.15 6.36
N ALA A 195 14.11 5.25 6.00
CA ALA A 195 12.88 5.21 5.22
C ALA A 195 13.14 4.54 3.86
N GLY A 196 12.30 3.55 3.54
CA GLY A 196 12.38 2.73 2.35
C GLY A 196 11.90 3.44 1.07
N ARG A 197 11.74 2.66 0.01
CA ARG A 197 11.20 3.17 -1.26
C ARG A 197 9.74 3.60 -1.13
N TRP A 198 8.93 2.83 -0.42
CA TRP A 198 7.52 3.12 -0.18
C TRP A 198 7.29 3.34 1.30
N VAL A 199 6.57 4.39 1.61
CA VAL A 199 6.20 4.76 2.98
C VAL A 199 4.72 5.12 3.07
N MET A 200 4.13 4.90 4.24
CA MET A 200 2.86 5.52 4.64
C MET A 200 3.10 6.42 5.84
N ALA A 201 2.29 7.44 6.00
CA ALA A 201 2.36 8.40 7.10
C ALA A 201 1.01 8.53 7.80
N ALA A 202 1.01 8.71 9.12
CA ALA A 202 -0.21 9.01 9.86
C ALA A 202 -0.75 10.39 9.45
N GLU A 203 0.14 11.36 9.29
CA GLU A 203 -0.23 12.73 8.92
C GLU A 203 0.84 13.39 8.04
N LEU A 204 0.38 14.36 7.23
CA LEU A 204 1.22 15.28 6.50
C LEU A 204 1.02 16.67 7.10
N VAL A 205 2.10 17.26 7.60
CA VAL A 205 2.07 18.54 8.33
C VAL A 205 2.88 19.57 7.56
N GLU A 206 2.25 20.67 7.21
CA GLU A 206 2.90 21.82 6.60
C GLU A 206 3.45 22.76 7.68
N THR A 207 4.76 23.04 7.61
CA THR A 207 5.46 24.02 8.42
C THR A 207 6.25 24.94 7.49
N SER A 208 7.58 24.97 7.57
CA SER A 208 8.42 25.57 6.51
C SER A 208 8.44 24.70 5.23
N ARG A 209 8.12 23.43 5.35
CA ARG A 209 8.01 22.41 4.30
C ARG A 209 6.92 21.42 4.69
N LEU A 210 6.49 20.60 3.73
CA LEU A 210 5.56 19.50 4.00
C LEU A 210 6.33 18.30 4.55
N PHE A 211 5.96 17.84 5.73
CA PHE A 211 6.58 16.72 6.42
C PHE A 211 5.59 15.58 6.69
N ALA A 212 6.03 14.36 6.44
CA ALA A 212 5.35 13.15 6.87
C ALA A 212 5.76 12.80 8.31
N ARG A 213 4.79 12.69 9.20
CA ARG A 213 4.96 12.29 10.61
C ARG A 213 4.43 10.90 10.85
N THR A 214 5.07 10.20 11.76
CA THR A 214 4.72 8.82 12.14
C THR A 214 4.61 7.93 10.91
N ILE A 215 5.77 7.60 10.36
CA ILE A 215 5.86 6.86 9.09
C ILE A 215 6.17 5.37 9.31
N ALA A 216 5.83 4.56 8.33
CA ALA A 216 6.28 3.18 8.22
C ALA A 216 6.68 2.85 6.79
N ASN A 217 7.66 1.96 6.67
CA ASN A 217 7.98 1.32 5.40
C ASN A 217 6.87 0.34 5.03
N ILE A 218 6.44 0.35 3.77
CA ILE A 218 5.40 -0.53 3.25
C ILE A 218 5.85 -1.22 1.96
N GLU A 219 5.19 -2.34 1.65
CA GLU A 219 5.37 -3.06 0.40
C GLU A 219 4.33 -2.61 -0.63
N PRO A 220 4.71 -2.39 -1.91
CA PRO A 220 3.77 -1.95 -2.93
C PRO A 220 2.61 -2.94 -3.15
N GLY A 221 2.80 -4.23 -2.92
CA GLY A 221 1.75 -5.24 -2.97
C GLY A 221 0.63 -5.03 -1.94
N TRP A 222 0.91 -4.38 -0.83
CA TRP A 222 -0.12 -4.03 0.16
C TRP A 222 -1.08 -2.96 -0.35
N LEU A 223 -0.59 -2.03 -1.18
CA LEU A 223 -1.42 -1.02 -1.83
C LEU A 223 -2.46 -1.67 -2.76
N GLU A 224 -2.08 -2.76 -3.42
CA GLU A 224 -3.00 -3.51 -4.27
C GLU A 224 -4.06 -4.26 -3.43
N ARG A 225 -3.66 -4.87 -2.31
CA ARG A 225 -4.58 -5.61 -1.43
C ARG A 225 -5.60 -4.70 -0.76
N VAL A 226 -5.15 -3.54 -0.24
CA VAL A 226 -5.99 -2.64 0.54
C VAL A 226 -6.67 -1.59 -0.33
N GLY A 227 -5.99 -1.11 -1.38
CA GLY A 227 -6.40 -0.01 -2.24
C GLY A 227 -6.94 -0.43 -3.61
N ALA A 228 -7.32 -1.71 -3.81
CA ALA A 228 -7.78 -2.24 -5.10
C ALA A 228 -8.88 -1.39 -5.75
N HIS A 229 -9.81 -0.87 -4.95
CA HIS A 229 -10.92 0.00 -5.38
C HIS A 229 -10.50 1.40 -5.85
N LEU A 230 -9.24 1.79 -5.63
CA LEU A 230 -8.67 3.10 -6.01
C LEU A 230 -7.64 2.97 -7.13
N LEU A 231 -7.20 1.74 -7.44
CA LEU A 231 -6.19 1.52 -8.45
C LEU A 231 -6.76 1.79 -9.85
N LYS A 232 -6.08 2.65 -10.58
CA LYS A 232 -6.32 2.83 -12.01
C LYS A 232 -5.37 1.91 -12.77
N LYS A 233 -5.94 0.96 -13.50
CA LYS A 233 -5.20 0.01 -14.32
C LYS A 233 -5.26 0.42 -15.79
N SER A 234 -4.14 0.29 -16.48
CA SER A 234 -4.02 0.48 -17.93
C SER A 234 -3.22 -0.67 -18.52
N HIS A 235 -3.58 -1.05 -19.74
CA HIS A 235 -2.95 -2.16 -20.47
C HIS A 235 -2.33 -1.61 -21.74
N THR A 236 -1.11 -2.05 -22.01
CA THR A 236 -0.34 -1.60 -23.19
C THR A 236 0.28 -2.82 -23.87
N ASP A 237 0.59 -2.66 -25.16
CA ASP A 237 1.33 -3.63 -25.98
C ASP A 237 0.72 -5.05 -25.92
N PRO A 238 -0.57 -5.22 -26.26
CA PRO A 238 -1.14 -6.56 -26.35
C PRO A 238 -0.52 -7.28 -27.56
N HIS A 239 0.04 -8.48 -27.33
CA HIS A 239 0.76 -9.27 -28.31
C HIS A 239 0.58 -10.78 -28.08
N TRP A 240 0.78 -11.57 -29.11
CA TRP A 240 0.82 -13.03 -28.99
C TRP A 240 2.11 -13.46 -28.29
N GLU A 241 1.96 -14.24 -27.23
CA GLU A 241 3.11 -14.81 -26.57
C GLU A 241 3.17 -16.32 -26.79
N LYS A 242 4.06 -16.74 -27.68
CA LYS A 242 4.24 -18.14 -28.10
C LYS A 242 4.42 -19.10 -26.92
N LYS A 243 5.29 -18.76 -25.95
CA LYS A 243 5.54 -19.60 -24.79
C LYS A 243 4.34 -19.75 -23.85
N ALA A 244 3.54 -18.69 -23.73
CA ALA A 244 2.33 -18.72 -22.92
C ALA A 244 1.13 -19.33 -23.66
N GLY A 245 1.20 -19.41 -25.01
CA GLY A 245 0.11 -19.90 -25.85
C GLY A 245 -1.14 -19.03 -25.78
N GLN A 246 -0.98 -17.74 -25.51
CA GLN A 246 -2.08 -16.78 -25.35
C GLN A 246 -1.64 -15.35 -25.62
N VAL A 247 -2.61 -14.47 -25.83
CA VAL A 247 -2.35 -13.04 -25.95
C VAL A 247 -2.11 -12.44 -24.58
N MET A 248 -0.96 -11.80 -24.42
CA MET A 248 -0.53 -11.12 -23.21
C MET A 248 -0.53 -9.62 -23.42
N ALA A 249 -0.61 -8.86 -22.34
CA ALA A 249 -0.39 -7.42 -22.32
C ALA A 249 0.41 -7.03 -21.07
N PHE A 250 0.94 -5.81 -21.07
CA PHE A 250 1.58 -5.22 -19.90
C PHE A 250 0.57 -4.38 -19.14
N GLU A 251 0.30 -4.75 -17.89
CA GLU A 251 -0.53 -3.99 -16.97
C GLU A 251 0.31 -3.02 -16.16
N ARG A 252 -0.15 -1.79 -16.07
CA ARG A 252 0.35 -0.74 -15.19
C ARG A 252 -0.76 -0.34 -14.24
N ALA A 253 -0.45 -0.25 -12.94
CA ALA A 253 -1.40 0.24 -11.94
C ALA A 253 -0.88 1.50 -11.27
N THR A 254 -1.78 2.46 -11.05
CA THR A 254 -1.49 3.71 -10.34
C THR A 254 -2.48 3.94 -9.21
N LEU A 255 -1.98 4.48 -8.09
CA LEU A 255 -2.77 4.94 -6.94
C LEU A 255 -2.54 6.44 -6.78
N TYR A 256 -3.58 7.26 -6.99
CA TYR A 256 -3.48 8.72 -6.90
C TYR A 256 -2.31 9.33 -7.71
N GLY A 257 -1.97 8.73 -8.85
CA GLY A 257 -0.86 9.16 -9.71
C GLY A 257 0.49 8.47 -9.41
N LEU A 258 0.63 7.79 -8.27
CA LEU A 258 1.83 7.01 -7.95
C LEU A 258 1.81 5.68 -8.69
N VAL A 259 2.89 5.34 -9.38
CA VAL A 259 3.02 4.06 -10.08
C VAL A 259 3.33 2.96 -9.05
N VAL A 260 2.32 2.12 -8.78
CA VAL A 260 2.46 0.99 -7.83
C VAL A 260 3.28 -0.13 -8.47
N TYR A 261 2.94 -0.47 -9.70
CA TYR A 261 3.72 -1.35 -10.56
C TYR A 261 3.54 -0.97 -12.04
N ALA A 262 4.51 -1.35 -12.86
CA ALA A 262 4.48 -1.21 -14.30
C ALA A 262 4.94 -2.52 -14.93
N GLN A 263 4.53 -2.77 -16.18
CA GLN A 263 4.96 -3.91 -16.99
C GLN A 263 4.69 -5.28 -16.34
N ARG A 264 3.59 -5.41 -15.58
CA ARG A 264 3.12 -6.72 -15.13
C ARG A 264 2.48 -7.43 -16.31
N ARG A 265 2.98 -8.62 -16.64
CA ARG A 265 2.39 -9.44 -17.70
C ARG A 265 1.06 -10.03 -17.23
N VAL A 266 0.00 -9.82 -18.03
CA VAL A 266 -1.35 -10.31 -17.74
C VAL A 266 -2.00 -10.94 -18.97
N PRO A 267 -2.85 -11.97 -18.83
CA PRO A 267 -3.63 -12.52 -19.93
C PRO A 267 -4.63 -11.48 -20.47
N TYR A 268 -4.45 -11.06 -21.72
CA TYR A 268 -5.26 -10.01 -22.32
C TYR A 268 -6.65 -10.49 -22.76
N GLY A 269 -6.79 -11.78 -23.08
CA GLY A 269 -8.06 -12.36 -23.49
C GLY A 269 -9.20 -12.25 -22.49
N LEU A 270 -8.87 -12.12 -21.17
CA LEU A 270 -9.84 -11.87 -20.12
C LEU A 270 -10.31 -10.41 -20.03
N LEU A 271 -9.52 -9.50 -20.59
CA LEU A 271 -9.73 -8.05 -20.51
C LEU A 271 -10.46 -7.52 -21.74
N ASN A 272 -10.05 -7.99 -22.92
CA ASN A 272 -10.65 -7.64 -24.20
C ASN A 272 -10.61 -8.84 -25.13
N PRO A 273 -11.64 -9.73 -25.06
CA PRO A 273 -11.69 -10.96 -25.85
C PRO A 273 -11.67 -10.73 -27.38
N GLU A 274 -12.35 -9.67 -27.85
CA GLU A 274 -12.45 -9.35 -29.27
C GLU A 274 -11.08 -8.97 -29.86
N HIS A 275 -10.42 -7.99 -29.24
CA HIS A 275 -9.09 -7.58 -29.68
C HIS A 275 -8.03 -8.68 -29.48
N ALA A 276 -8.12 -9.46 -28.40
CA ALA A 276 -7.24 -10.62 -28.22
C ALA A 276 -7.42 -11.67 -29.32
N ARG A 277 -8.66 -11.89 -29.79
CA ARG A 277 -8.94 -12.78 -30.93
C ARG A 277 -8.30 -12.26 -32.21
N GLU A 278 -8.38 -10.96 -32.49
CA GLU A 278 -7.74 -10.35 -33.67
C GLU A 278 -6.23 -10.58 -33.67
N ILE A 279 -5.58 -10.29 -32.52
CA ILE A 279 -4.13 -10.51 -32.35
C ILE A 279 -3.79 -11.98 -32.53
N PHE A 280 -4.57 -12.90 -31.94
CA PHE A 280 -4.36 -14.34 -32.09
C PHE A 280 -4.44 -14.77 -33.57
N LEU A 281 -5.46 -14.28 -34.30
CA LEU A 281 -5.61 -14.63 -35.72
C LEU A 281 -4.44 -14.09 -36.55
N ARG A 282 -4.04 -12.86 -36.35
CA ARG A 282 -2.94 -12.21 -37.08
C ARG A 282 -1.59 -12.80 -36.73
N GLU A 283 -1.18 -12.72 -35.48
CA GLU A 283 0.18 -13.08 -35.07
C GLU A 283 0.38 -14.61 -34.91
N ALA A 284 -0.59 -15.32 -34.33
CA ALA A 284 -0.45 -16.76 -34.12
C ALA A 284 -0.72 -17.59 -35.38
N LEU A 285 -1.81 -17.29 -36.11
CA LEU A 285 -2.24 -18.12 -37.25
C LEU A 285 -1.65 -17.64 -38.58
N VAL A 286 -1.79 -16.33 -38.91
CA VAL A 286 -1.33 -15.80 -40.22
C VAL A 286 0.19 -15.69 -40.27
N GLU A 287 0.82 -15.11 -39.23
CA GLU A 287 2.27 -15.02 -39.14
C GLU A 287 2.95 -16.37 -38.80
N GLY A 288 2.16 -17.34 -38.35
CA GLY A 288 2.64 -18.70 -38.11
C GLY A 288 3.37 -18.91 -36.80
N GLU A 289 3.17 -18.04 -35.81
CA GLU A 289 3.81 -18.13 -34.49
C GLU A 289 3.13 -19.12 -33.52
N LEU A 290 2.05 -19.79 -33.96
CA LEU A 290 1.34 -20.79 -33.16
C LEU A 290 2.13 -22.12 -33.08
N GLU A 291 2.44 -22.55 -31.86
CA GLU A 291 2.94 -23.91 -31.64
C GLU A 291 1.78 -24.87 -31.43
N THR A 292 1.43 -25.62 -32.48
CA THR A 292 0.33 -26.58 -32.45
C THR A 292 0.64 -27.86 -33.25
N ARG A 293 0.07 -28.96 -32.84
CA ARG A 293 0.09 -30.23 -33.60
C ARG A 293 -1.12 -30.38 -34.53
N ALA A 294 -1.95 -29.35 -34.67
CA ALA A 294 -3.13 -29.40 -35.49
C ALA A 294 -2.76 -29.59 -36.99
N PRO A 295 -3.30 -30.61 -37.69
CA PRO A 295 -2.89 -30.95 -39.07
C PRO A 295 -3.12 -29.78 -40.05
N PHE A 296 -4.20 -29.02 -39.88
CA PHE A 296 -4.51 -27.87 -40.74
C PHE A 296 -3.41 -26.84 -40.74
N PHE A 297 -2.83 -26.54 -39.56
CA PHE A 297 -1.81 -25.51 -39.43
C PHE A 297 -0.52 -25.91 -40.15
N ALA A 298 -0.06 -27.15 -39.98
CA ALA A 298 1.10 -27.66 -40.69
C ALA A 298 0.86 -27.69 -42.23
N HIS A 299 -0.37 -27.99 -42.65
CA HIS A 299 -0.76 -27.96 -44.07
C HIS A 299 -0.70 -26.54 -44.63
N ASN A 300 -1.31 -25.56 -43.95
CA ASN A 300 -1.31 -24.14 -44.36
C ASN A 300 0.11 -23.58 -44.42
N GLN A 301 0.92 -23.83 -43.42
CA GLN A 301 2.33 -23.42 -43.38
C GLN A 301 3.16 -23.99 -44.57
N ARG A 302 2.85 -25.21 -44.98
CA ARG A 302 3.49 -25.81 -46.17
C ARG A 302 3.06 -25.11 -47.46
N LEU A 303 1.75 -24.87 -47.64
CA LEU A 303 1.22 -24.18 -48.80
C LEU A 303 1.79 -22.77 -48.94
N VAL A 304 1.83 -21.99 -47.87
CA VAL A 304 2.42 -20.66 -47.85
C VAL A 304 3.90 -20.67 -48.31
N ARG A 305 4.68 -21.67 -47.82
CA ARG A 305 6.08 -21.81 -48.26
C ARG A 305 6.18 -22.16 -49.72
N GLU A 306 5.37 -23.12 -50.23
CA GLU A 306 5.36 -23.52 -51.65
C GLU A 306 5.02 -22.32 -52.58
N ILE A 307 4.04 -21.51 -52.19
CA ILE A 307 3.64 -20.31 -52.93
C ILE A 307 4.78 -19.25 -52.94
N ARG A 308 5.39 -18.98 -51.78
CA ARG A 308 6.54 -18.04 -51.66
C ARG A 308 7.73 -18.47 -52.56
N GLU A 309 7.99 -19.79 -52.65
CA GLU A 309 9.02 -20.33 -53.51
C GLU A 309 8.66 -20.15 -54.98
N LEU A 310 7.39 -20.29 -55.38
CA LEU A 310 6.92 -20.05 -56.76
C LEU A 310 7.01 -18.56 -57.14
N GLU A 311 6.61 -17.66 -56.25
CA GLU A 311 6.75 -16.23 -56.47
C GLU A 311 8.21 -15.81 -56.68
N HIS A 312 9.12 -16.35 -55.86
CA HIS A 312 10.54 -16.10 -56.03
C HIS A 312 11.10 -16.61 -57.37
N LYS A 313 10.64 -17.81 -57.81
CA LYS A 313 11.08 -18.38 -59.11
C LYS A 313 10.50 -17.68 -60.31
N THR A 314 9.26 -17.20 -60.21
CA THR A 314 8.55 -16.59 -61.33
C THR A 314 8.76 -15.07 -61.40
N ARG A 315 9.43 -14.45 -60.42
CA ARG A 315 9.57 -13.01 -60.23
C ARG A 315 8.22 -12.25 -60.22
N ARG A 316 7.13 -12.94 -59.87
CA ARG A 316 5.82 -12.35 -59.62
C ARG A 316 5.58 -12.30 -58.12
N LEU A 317 5.25 -11.12 -57.61
CA LEU A 317 5.02 -10.85 -56.18
C LEU A 317 3.52 -10.73 -55.80
N ASP A 318 2.65 -11.21 -56.70
CA ASP A 318 1.20 -11.00 -56.63
C ASP A 318 0.40 -12.30 -56.57
N VAL A 319 1.03 -13.43 -56.31
CA VAL A 319 0.36 -14.76 -56.21
C VAL A 319 -0.10 -15.05 -54.81
N LEU A 320 0.66 -14.65 -53.79
CA LEU A 320 0.25 -14.78 -52.39
C LEU A 320 -0.69 -13.60 -52.09
N VAL A 321 -1.86 -13.95 -51.61
CA VAL A 321 -2.82 -12.96 -51.11
C VAL A 321 -2.19 -12.24 -49.91
N ASP A 322 -2.31 -10.90 -49.88
CA ASP A 322 -1.82 -10.12 -48.76
C ASP A 322 -2.32 -10.69 -47.41
N ASP A 323 -1.45 -10.72 -46.43
CA ASP A 323 -1.76 -11.26 -45.08
C ASP A 323 -3.01 -10.59 -44.51
N GLU A 324 -3.32 -9.35 -44.88
CA GLU A 324 -4.56 -8.64 -44.52
C GLU A 324 -5.83 -9.23 -45.16
N LEU A 325 -5.73 -9.91 -46.29
CA LEU A 325 -6.86 -10.56 -46.95
C LEU A 325 -7.06 -12.01 -46.43
N ILE A 326 -6.06 -12.58 -45.74
CA ILE A 326 -6.16 -13.87 -45.07
C ILE A 326 -6.79 -13.70 -43.69
N PHE A 327 -6.59 -12.54 -43.06
CA PHE A 327 -7.17 -12.16 -41.75
C PHE A 327 -8.68 -11.91 -41.87
#